data_f85d8f1114bf07fefd76a34055f8441b
#
_entry.id   f85d8f1114bf07fefd76a34055f8441b
#
_cell.length_a   1.000
_cell.length_b   1.000
_cell.length_c   1.000
_cell.angle_alpha   90.00
_cell.angle_beta   90.00
_cell.angle_gamma   90.00
#
_symmetry.space_group_name_H-M   'P 1'
#
loop_
_entity.id
_entity.type
_entity.pdbx_description
1 polymer ?
#
loop_
_entity_poly.entity_id
_entity_poly.type
_entity_poly.pdbx_seq_one_letter_code
_entity_poly.pdbx_strand_id
1 'polypeptide(L)'
;MLIPFKDLVAKYKLDIKGVIHVGGHWGEEAQDYFDNGVINTIWVEANPECMPQLKNHVFEVFQNPTQYKCLEILTSQWEVRDGKGYRTTTINACVSEEDKKEVVFNISNNEGQSSSFLELAHHKIAHPEVVYEKNINVTTWKLDTLLKIFKKEHQYDMLNGDIQGAELLMLKGATNILKELKCLYLEVNQKELYAGCPLVEEIDQFLEQYDFVRVETVWCGNFGWGDAVYIKQLTNN
;
A
#
# COMPACT_ATOMS: atom_id res chain seq x y z
N MET A 1 3.26 10.04 -2.40
CA MET A 1 3.44 9.76 -3.86
C MET A 1 4.30 10.83 -4.51
N LEU A 2 5.41 10.46 -5.21
CA LEU A 2 6.26 11.41 -5.99
C LEU A 2 5.58 11.84 -7.29
N ILE A 3 4.70 11.00 -7.84
CA ILE A 3 3.87 11.33 -9.00
C ILE A 3 2.46 11.61 -8.47
N PRO A 4 1.94 12.85 -8.60
CA PRO A 4 0.60 13.18 -8.13
C PRO A 4 -0.47 12.28 -8.78
N PHE A 5 -1.41 11.77 -8.01
CA PHE A 5 -2.45 10.85 -8.50
C PHE A 5 -3.24 11.44 -9.68
N LYS A 6 -3.57 12.74 -9.61
CA LYS A 6 -4.21 13.48 -10.69
C LYS A 6 -3.46 13.39 -12.03
N ASP A 7 -2.14 13.56 -11.98
CA ASP A 7 -1.30 13.55 -13.19
C ASP A 7 -1.18 12.12 -13.75
N LEU A 8 -1.10 11.12 -12.87
CA LEU A 8 -1.09 9.72 -13.25
C LEU A 8 -2.37 9.33 -14.00
N VAL A 9 -3.56 9.61 -13.41
CA VAL A 9 -4.84 9.23 -14.04
C VAL A 9 -5.07 9.97 -15.34
N ALA A 10 -4.66 11.25 -15.44
CA ALA A 10 -4.78 12.04 -16.67
C ALA A 10 -3.82 11.53 -17.78
N LYS A 11 -2.55 11.31 -17.45
CA LYS A 11 -1.50 10.88 -18.39
C LYS A 11 -1.84 9.54 -19.05
N TYR A 12 -2.27 8.58 -18.24
CA TYR A 12 -2.53 7.21 -18.69
C TYR A 12 -4.01 6.95 -18.98
N LYS A 13 -4.88 7.98 -18.89
CA LYS A 13 -6.32 7.91 -19.17
C LYS A 13 -7.00 6.81 -18.35
N LEU A 14 -6.64 6.71 -17.07
CA LEU A 14 -7.17 5.70 -16.18
C LEU A 14 -8.49 6.17 -15.56
N ASP A 15 -9.47 5.28 -15.53
CA ASP A 15 -10.70 5.44 -14.74
C ASP A 15 -10.57 4.56 -13.48
N ILE A 16 -10.14 5.19 -12.38
CA ILE A 16 -9.91 4.54 -11.08
C ILE A 16 -11.06 4.88 -10.15
N LYS A 17 -11.85 3.88 -9.78
CA LYS A 17 -12.96 4.01 -8.83
C LYS A 17 -12.66 3.38 -7.49
N GLY A 18 -11.72 2.44 -7.44
CA GLY A 18 -11.32 1.76 -6.22
C GLY A 18 -9.81 1.69 -6.07
N VAL A 19 -9.30 2.03 -4.88
CA VAL A 19 -7.88 1.96 -4.52
C VAL A 19 -7.68 1.09 -3.29
N ILE A 20 -6.73 0.19 -3.37
CA ILE A 20 -6.15 -0.50 -2.22
C ILE A 20 -4.82 0.17 -1.92
N HIS A 21 -4.67 0.76 -0.74
CA HIS A 21 -3.45 1.43 -0.29
C HIS A 21 -2.83 0.62 0.85
N VAL A 22 -1.65 0.08 0.63
CA VAL A 22 -0.88 -0.70 1.61
C VAL A 22 0.35 0.11 2.02
N GLY A 23 0.52 0.34 3.32
CA GLY A 23 1.40 1.36 3.88
C GLY A 23 0.69 2.70 3.97
N GLY A 24 -0.51 2.69 4.57
CA GLY A 24 -1.41 3.84 4.57
C GLY A 24 -0.97 5.00 5.45
N HIS A 25 0.01 4.81 6.33
CA HIS A 25 0.56 5.79 7.27
C HIS A 25 -0.55 6.67 7.88
N TRP A 26 -0.65 7.95 7.52
CA TRP A 26 -1.70 8.87 7.98
C TRP A 26 -2.77 9.17 6.93
N GLY A 27 -2.68 8.52 5.76
CA GLY A 27 -3.65 8.67 4.67
C GLY A 27 -3.46 9.91 3.81
N GLU A 28 -2.24 10.36 3.63
CA GLU A 28 -1.88 11.62 2.97
C GLU A 28 -2.48 11.74 1.56
N GLU A 29 -2.65 10.63 0.84
CA GLU A 29 -3.22 10.60 -0.51
C GLU A 29 -4.76 10.60 -0.54
N ALA A 30 -5.42 10.56 0.61
CA ALA A 30 -6.88 10.43 0.68
C ALA A 30 -7.61 11.55 -0.06
N GLN A 31 -7.14 12.81 0.10
CA GLN A 31 -7.74 13.95 -0.57
C GLN A 31 -7.59 13.87 -2.10
N ASP A 32 -6.41 13.47 -2.57
CA ASP A 32 -6.16 13.31 -4.01
C ASP A 32 -7.04 12.23 -4.62
N TYR A 33 -7.26 11.11 -3.92
CA TYR A 33 -8.17 10.07 -4.36
C TYR A 33 -9.61 10.58 -4.43
N PHE A 34 -10.07 11.25 -3.38
CA PHE A 34 -11.44 11.82 -3.32
C PHE A 34 -11.69 12.83 -4.44
N ASP A 35 -10.79 13.78 -4.64
CA ASP A 35 -10.91 14.85 -5.64
C ASP A 35 -10.89 14.33 -7.08
N ASN A 36 -10.32 13.14 -7.30
CA ASN A 36 -10.27 12.48 -8.61
C ASN A 36 -11.33 11.37 -8.78
N GLY A 37 -12.32 11.31 -7.92
CA GLY A 37 -13.51 10.49 -8.08
C GLY A 37 -13.36 9.02 -7.72
N VAL A 38 -12.38 8.70 -6.85
CA VAL A 38 -12.30 7.39 -6.20
C VAL A 38 -13.45 7.28 -5.18
N ILE A 39 -14.18 6.18 -5.24
CA ILE A 39 -15.35 5.94 -4.38
C ILE A 39 -15.16 4.80 -3.39
N ASN A 40 -14.21 3.90 -3.65
CA ASN A 40 -13.91 2.78 -2.76
C ASN A 40 -12.42 2.81 -2.36
N THR A 41 -12.14 2.77 -1.07
CA THR A 41 -10.75 2.67 -0.59
C THR A 41 -10.59 1.60 0.48
N ILE A 42 -9.46 0.89 0.42
CA ILE A 42 -8.96 0.05 1.50
C ILE A 42 -7.58 0.60 1.87
N TRP A 43 -7.39 0.89 3.14
CA TRP A 43 -6.14 1.35 3.71
C TRP A 43 -5.61 0.30 4.67
N VAL A 44 -4.41 -0.20 4.41
CA VAL A 44 -3.75 -1.18 5.26
C VAL A 44 -2.50 -0.56 5.85
N GLU A 45 -2.37 -0.59 7.17
CA GLU A 45 -1.22 -0.03 7.89
C GLU A 45 -0.77 -1.01 8.97
N ALA A 46 0.54 -1.30 9.01
CA ALA A 46 1.11 -2.24 9.96
C ALA A 46 1.37 -1.59 11.34
N ASN A 47 1.75 -0.31 11.35
CA ASN A 47 2.00 0.44 12.57
C ASN A 47 0.68 0.78 13.28
N PRO A 48 0.38 0.18 14.46
CA PRO A 48 -0.88 0.48 15.16
C PRO A 48 -0.95 1.92 15.67
N GLU A 49 0.18 2.63 15.79
CA GLU A 49 0.21 4.02 16.26
C GLU A 49 -0.22 5.01 15.19
N CYS A 50 -0.09 4.66 13.91
CA CYS A 50 -0.60 5.47 12.81
C CYS A 50 -2.12 5.34 12.64
N MET A 51 -2.71 4.23 13.08
CA MET A 51 -4.13 3.92 12.85
C MET A 51 -5.14 4.98 13.31
N PRO A 52 -5.00 5.62 14.49
CA PRO A 52 -5.96 6.64 14.90
C PRO A 52 -5.98 7.84 13.95
N GLN A 53 -4.81 8.31 13.51
CA GLN A 53 -4.70 9.45 12.60
C GLN A 53 -5.17 9.08 11.18
N LEU A 54 -4.74 7.93 10.66
CA LEU A 54 -5.21 7.38 9.40
C LEU A 54 -6.75 7.32 9.36
N LYS A 55 -7.38 6.69 10.36
CA LYS A 55 -8.84 6.57 10.45
C LYS A 55 -9.53 7.93 10.42
N ASN A 56 -9.08 8.84 11.28
CA ASN A 56 -9.69 10.16 11.37
C ASN A 56 -9.61 10.89 10.03
N HIS A 57 -8.43 10.92 9.41
CA HIS A 57 -8.21 11.63 8.15
C HIS A 57 -9.05 11.04 7.01
N VAL A 58 -8.91 9.74 6.73
CA VAL A 58 -9.60 9.13 5.58
C VAL A 58 -11.13 9.15 5.73
N PHE A 59 -11.64 9.04 6.96
CA PHE A 59 -13.08 9.11 7.18
C PHE A 59 -13.63 10.52 7.09
N GLU A 60 -12.83 11.53 7.44
CA GLU A 60 -13.19 12.94 7.24
C GLU A 60 -13.24 13.28 5.75
N VAL A 61 -12.18 12.95 5.01
CA VAL A 61 -12.06 13.21 3.56
C VAL A 61 -13.21 12.58 2.80
N PHE A 62 -13.49 11.31 3.02
CA PHE A 62 -14.58 10.61 2.31
C PHE A 62 -15.97 10.88 2.90
N GLN A 63 -16.11 11.86 3.80
CA GLN A 63 -17.38 12.35 4.37
C GLN A 63 -18.30 11.21 4.82
N ASN A 64 -17.77 10.22 5.50
CA ASN A 64 -18.47 9.02 5.92
C ASN A 64 -19.08 9.18 7.32
N PRO A 65 -20.28 9.77 7.47
CA PRO A 65 -20.95 9.81 8.75
C PRO A 65 -21.83 8.57 8.91
N THR A 66 -21.60 7.74 9.88
CA THR A 66 -22.67 7.04 10.61
C THR A 66 -23.04 5.57 10.35
N GLN A 67 -22.29 4.73 9.70
CA GLN A 67 -22.50 3.29 9.95
C GLN A 67 -21.19 2.58 10.25
N TYR A 68 -20.97 2.29 11.55
CA TYR A 68 -19.84 1.48 12.01
C TYR A 68 -20.19 0.00 11.91
N LYS A 69 -19.40 -0.77 11.20
CA LYS A 69 -19.23 -2.20 11.47
C LYS A 69 -17.81 -2.42 11.95
N CYS A 70 -17.64 -2.51 13.26
CA CYS A 70 -16.40 -3.02 13.83
C CYS A 70 -16.51 -4.55 13.89
N LEU A 71 -15.64 -5.25 13.17
CA LEU A 71 -15.46 -6.68 13.33
C LEU A 71 -14.03 -6.93 13.76
N GLU A 72 -13.84 -7.52 14.91
CA GLU A 72 -12.56 -8.08 15.33
C GLU A 72 -12.44 -9.48 14.73
N ILE A 73 -11.54 -9.63 13.75
CA ILE A 73 -11.14 -10.94 13.27
C ILE A 73 -9.63 -11.03 13.36
N LEU A 74 -9.14 -11.92 14.23
CA LEU A 74 -7.75 -12.36 14.28
C LEU A 74 -6.71 -11.23 14.51
N THR A 75 -6.74 -10.57 15.65
CA THR A 75 -5.78 -9.53 16.08
C THR A 75 -5.69 -8.27 15.22
N SER A 76 -6.42 -8.20 14.11
CA SER A 76 -6.50 -7.03 13.27
C SER A 76 -7.80 -6.26 13.55
N GLN A 77 -7.68 -5.00 13.96
CA GLN A 77 -8.82 -4.11 14.06
C GLN A 77 -9.09 -3.49 12.69
N TRP A 78 -10.33 -3.53 12.24
CA TRP A 78 -10.74 -2.91 11.01
C TRP A 78 -12.08 -2.22 11.15
N GLU A 79 -12.27 -1.18 10.39
CA GLU A 79 -13.45 -0.35 10.39
C GLU A 79 -13.90 -0.07 8.95
N VAL A 80 -15.19 -0.24 8.69
CA VAL A 80 -15.81 0.07 7.40
C VAL A 80 -16.82 1.18 7.65
N ARG A 81 -16.73 2.25 6.86
CA ARG A 81 -17.74 3.31 6.83
C ARG A 81 -18.31 3.44 5.43
N ASP A 82 -19.63 3.34 5.32
CA ASP A 82 -20.39 3.59 4.11
C ASP A 82 -21.10 4.94 4.23
N GLY A 83 -20.91 5.83 3.26
CA GLY A 83 -21.60 7.11 3.22
C GLY A 83 -21.81 7.62 1.80
N LYS A 84 -22.95 8.21 1.48
CA LYS A 84 -23.27 8.93 0.22
C LYS A 84 -22.59 8.42 -1.08
N GLY A 85 -22.45 7.09 -1.23
CA GLY A 85 -21.79 6.49 -2.41
C GLY A 85 -20.28 6.26 -2.27
N TYR A 86 -19.68 6.52 -1.10
CA TYR A 86 -18.27 6.23 -0.80
C TYR A 86 -18.14 5.11 0.22
N ARG A 87 -17.14 4.27 0.04
CA ARG A 87 -16.78 3.25 1.01
C ARG A 87 -15.29 3.32 1.35
N THR A 88 -14.99 3.44 2.63
CA THR A 88 -13.61 3.47 3.15
C THR A 88 -13.43 2.39 4.20
N THR A 89 -12.39 1.60 4.06
CA THR A 89 -12.03 0.54 5.01
C THR A 89 -10.61 0.77 5.49
N THR A 90 -10.38 0.69 6.80
CA THR A 90 -9.03 0.75 7.38
C THR A 90 -8.74 -0.57 8.09
N ILE A 91 -7.53 -1.10 7.90
CA ILE A 91 -7.09 -2.40 8.41
C ILE A 91 -5.73 -2.22 9.07
N ASN A 92 -5.62 -2.57 10.36
CA ASN A 92 -4.30 -2.68 10.99
C ASN A 92 -3.76 -4.09 10.74
N ALA A 93 -2.86 -4.23 9.80
CA ALA A 93 -2.25 -5.51 9.43
C ALA A 93 -0.88 -5.32 8.76
N CYS A 94 0.04 -6.22 9.04
CA CYS A 94 1.30 -6.35 8.33
C CYS A 94 1.11 -7.26 7.12
N VAL A 95 1.33 -6.73 5.90
CA VAL A 95 1.14 -7.50 4.66
C VAL A 95 2.43 -8.16 4.22
N SER A 96 2.33 -9.43 3.79
CA SER A 96 3.46 -10.22 3.30
C SER A 96 2.98 -11.36 2.40
N GLU A 97 3.89 -12.24 1.99
CA GLU A 97 3.60 -13.42 1.16
C GLU A 97 3.00 -14.61 1.93
N GLU A 98 3.03 -14.57 3.27
CA GLU A 98 2.56 -15.66 4.15
C GLU A 98 1.53 -15.17 5.15
N ASP A 99 0.49 -15.99 5.37
CA ASP A 99 -0.48 -15.77 6.44
C ASP A 99 0.04 -16.31 7.77
N LYS A 100 -0.23 -15.58 8.86
CA LYS A 100 -0.02 -16.00 10.25
C LYS A 100 1.44 -16.28 10.62
N LYS A 101 2.37 -15.62 9.97
CA LYS A 101 3.78 -15.64 10.34
C LYS A 101 4.06 -14.52 11.34
N GLU A 102 4.67 -14.86 12.47
CA GLU A 102 5.15 -13.88 13.45
C GLU A 102 6.43 -13.22 12.95
N VAL A 103 6.45 -11.89 12.95
CA VAL A 103 7.62 -11.09 12.59
C VAL A 103 7.80 -9.93 13.57
N VAL A 104 9.03 -9.46 13.68
CA VAL A 104 9.35 -8.22 14.39
C VAL A 104 9.14 -7.06 13.43
N PHE A 105 8.28 -6.12 13.77
CA PHE A 105 8.06 -4.89 13.03
C PHE A 105 8.76 -3.74 13.74
N ASN A 106 9.69 -3.10 13.04
CA ASN A 106 10.52 -2.04 13.55
C ASN A 106 9.86 -0.69 13.26
N ILE A 107 9.73 0.16 14.27
CA ILE A 107 9.12 1.49 14.17
C ILE A 107 10.23 2.54 14.16
N SER A 108 10.24 3.36 13.10
CA SER A 108 11.25 4.38 12.88
C SER A 108 10.92 5.71 13.58
N ASN A 109 11.97 6.49 13.89
CA ASN A 109 11.90 7.76 14.61
C ASN A 109 11.34 8.93 13.78
N ASN A 110 11.16 8.75 12.49
CA ASN A 110 10.60 9.75 11.57
C ASN A 110 9.06 9.59 11.44
N GLU A 111 8.37 9.59 12.57
CA GLU A 111 6.91 9.45 12.63
C GLU A 111 6.40 8.12 12.08
N GLY A 112 7.30 7.12 11.97
CA GLY A 112 6.97 5.80 11.45
C GLY A 112 7.05 5.64 9.94
N GLN A 113 7.44 6.67 9.19
CA GLN A 113 7.45 6.64 7.71
C GLN A 113 8.39 5.57 7.12
N SER A 114 9.52 5.29 7.79
CA SER A 114 10.48 4.25 7.37
C SER A 114 10.35 2.94 8.16
N SER A 115 9.18 2.70 8.74
CA SER A 115 8.94 1.49 9.54
C SER A 115 8.79 0.26 8.65
N SER A 116 9.44 -0.85 9.03
CA SER A 116 9.44 -2.09 8.26
C SER A 116 9.66 -3.30 9.17
N PHE A 117 9.28 -4.48 8.70
CA PHE A 117 9.75 -5.73 9.32
C PHE A 117 11.11 -6.19 8.75
N LEU A 118 11.69 -5.43 7.80
CA LEU A 118 13.05 -5.62 7.32
C LEU A 118 14.02 -4.72 8.08
N GLU A 119 15.28 -5.12 8.17
CA GLU A 119 16.33 -4.31 8.78
C GLU A 119 16.81 -3.22 7.83
N LEU A 120 17.18 -2.05 8.38
CA LEU A 120 17.81 -0.99 7.59
C LEU A 120 19.19 -1.41 7.08
N ALA A 121 19.41 -1.39 5.76
CA ALA A 121 20.68 -1.69 5.10
C ALA A 121 21.33 -0.41 4.55
N HIS A 122 21.31 -0.16 3.24
CA HIS A 122 21.84 1.08 2.64
C HIS A 122 21.08 2.33 3.08
N HIS A 123 19.86 2.17 3.58
CA HIS A 123 19.06 3.25 4.17
C HIS A 123 19.83 4.03 5.24
N LYS A 124 20.62 3.36 6.08
CA LYS A 124 21.48 3.99 7.11
C LYS A 124 22.52 4.97 6.54
N ILE A 125 22.86 4.80 5.25
CA ILE A 125 23.81 5.68 4.54
C ILE A 125 23.04 6.82 3.86
N ALA A 126 21.89 6.52 3.29
CA ALA A 126 21.04 7.49 2.59
C ALA A 126 20.37 8.47 3.57
N HIS A 127 19.93 7.96 4.72
CA HIS A 127 19.19 8.69 5.76
C HIS A 127 19.75 8.34 7.15
N PRO A 128 20.95 8.81 7.50
CA PRO A 128 21.63 8.42 8.75
C PRO A 128 20.91 8.88 10.03
N GLU A 129 20.00 9.86 9.92
CA GLU A 129 19.16 10.37 11.00
C GLU A 129 17.99 9.43 11.32
N VAL A 130 17.65 8.51 10.40
CA VAL A 130 16.54 7.57 10.58
C VAL A 130 17.05 6.31 11.27
N VAL A 131 16.47 6.01 12.41
CA VAL A 131 16.77 4.81 13.21
C VAL A 131 15.48 4.14 13.68
N TYR A 132 15.56 2.86 13.99
CA TYR A 132 14.46 2.17 14.66
C TYR A 132 14.50 2.47 16.16
N GLU A 133 13.43 3.07 16.68
CA GLU A 133 13.32 3.43 18.12
C GLU A 133 12.75 2.30 18.95
N LYS A 134 11.86 1.52 18.38
CA LYS A 134 11.23 0.38 19.03
C LYS A 134 10.81 -0.68 18.04
N ASN A 135 10.45 -1.83 18.54
CA ASN A 135 9.87 -2.90 17.75
C ASN A 135 8.64 -3.51 18.45
N ILE A 136 7.79 -4.12 17.65
CA ILE A 136 6.60 -4.85 18.10
C ILE A 136 6.52 -6.19 17.37
N ASN A 137 5.96 -7.20 18.01
CA ASN A 137 5.63 -8.45 17.33
C ASN A 137 4.29 -8.29 16.60
N VAL A 138 4.27 -8.61 15.31
CA VAL A 138 3.07 -8.58 14.49
C VAL A 138 2.92 -9.89 13.73
N THR A 139 1.69 -10.19 13.35
CA THR A 139 1.38 -11.35 12.49
C THR A 139 1.18 -10.87 11.07
N THR A 140 1.83 -11.51 10.10
CA THR A 140 1.68 -11.18 8.70
C THR A 140 0.42 -11.80 8.08
N TRP A 141 -0.05 -11.16 7.02
CA TRP A 141 -1.22 -11.58 6.24
C TRP A 141 -0.98 -11.38 4.76
N LYS A 142 -1.47 -12.32 3.94
CA LYS A 142 -1.57 -12.11 2.50
C LYS A 142 -2.62 -11.05 2.21
N LEU A 143 -2.35 -10.17 1.27
CA LEU A 143 -3.35 -9.18 0.83
C LEU A 143 -4.61 -9.88 0.32
N ASP A 144 -4.47 -10.96 -0.45
CA ASP A 144 -5.61 -11.76 -0.92
C ASP A 144 -6.47 -12.32 0.21
N THR A 145 -5.86 -12.69 1.35
CA THR A 145 -6.61 -13.17 2.53
C THR A 145 -7.41 -12.05 3.17
N LEU A 146 -6.81 -10.88 3.36
CA LEU A 146 -7.50 -9.69 3.88
C LEU A 146 -8.67 -9.30 2.96
N LEU A 147 -8.44 -9.24 1.66
CA LEU A 147 -9.44 -8.82 0.68
C LEU A 147 -10.63 -9.78 0.54
N LYS A 148 -10.45 -11.08 0.79
CA LYS A 148 -11.58 -12.04 0.81
C LYS A 148 -12.69 -11.62 1.77
N ILE A 149 -12.34 -10.93 2.85
CA ILE A 149 -13.28 -10.47 3.86
C ILE A 149 -14.09 -9.28 3.35
N PHE A 150 -13.51 -8.42 2.50
CA PHE A 150 -14.07 -7.11 2.14
C PHE A 150 -14.59 -7.02 0.71
N LYS A 151 -14.17 -7.94 -0.17
CA LYS A 151 -14.29 -7.80 -1.62
C LYS A 151 -15.66 -8.13 -2.20
N LYS A 152 -16.58 -8.69 -1.46
CA LYS A 152 -17.82 -9.29 -2.04
C LYS A 152 -18.69 -8.37 -2.91
N GLU A 153 -18.46 -7.05 -2.90
CA GLU A 153 -19.37 -6.10 -3.57
C GLU A 153 -18.70 -4.90 -4.26
N HIS A 154 -17.35 -4.80 -4.26
CA HIS A 154 -16.67 -3.60 -4.76
C HIS A 154 -15.50 -3.95 -5.68
N GLN A 155 -15.36 -3.13 -6.71
CA GLN A 155 -14.24 -3.19 -7.64
C GLN A 155 -13.11 -2.30 -7.16
N TYR A 156 -11.90 -2.82 -7.21
CA TYR A 156 -10.66 -2.06 -7.03
C TYR A 156 -9.88 -2.10 -8.34
N ASP A 157 -9.38 -0.94 -8.73
CA ASP A 157 -8.71 -0.74 -10.02
C ASP A 157 -7.21 -0.55 -9.84
N MET A 158 -6.78 -0.05 -8.67
CA MET A 158 -5.40 0.30 -8.37
C MET A 158 -4.95 -0.25 -7.02
N LEU A 159 -3.71 -0.69 -6.96
CA LEU A 159 -2.96 -0.94 -5.73
C LEU A 159 -1.86 0.11 -5.60
N ASN A 160 -1.85 0.84 -4.49
CA ASN A 160 -0.74 1.66 -4.05
C ASN A 160 -0.01 0.90 -2.94
N GLY A 161 1.29 0.71 -3.07
CA GLY A 161 2.12 -0.04 -2.12
C GLY A 161 3.40 0.70 -1.78
N ASP A 162 3.49 1.15 -0.53
CA ASP A 162 4.66 1.78 0.06
C ASP A 162 4.86 1.16 1.45
N ILE A 163 5.61 0.07 1.51
CA ILE A 163 5.81 -0.73 2.73
C ILE A 163 7.28 -0.99 3.03
N GLN A 164 8.08 -0.05 2.57
CA GLN A 164 9.46 0.12 2.98
C GLN A 164 10.30 -1.15 2.78
N GLY A 165 10.35 -1.59 1.49
CA GLY A 165 11.16 -2.70 1.02
C GLY A 165 10.46 -4.06 0.97
N ALA A 166 9.22 -4.18 1.42
CA ALA A 166 8.49 -5.45 1.41
C ALA A 166 7.51 -5.60 0.23
N GLU A 167 7.58 -4.74 -0.79
CA GLU A 167 6.63 -4.64 -1.90
C GLU A 167 6.50 -5.97 -2.67
N LEU A 168 7.61 -6.64 -2.97
CA LEU A 168 7.56 -7.94 -3.65
C LEU A 168 6.90 -9.03 -2.79
N LEU A 169 7.12 -9.01 -1.48
CA LEU A 169 6.44 -9.94 -0.56
C LEU A 169 4.93 -9.68 -0.53
N MET A 170 4.52 -8.41 -0.51
CA MET A 170 3.11 -8.03 -0.65
C MET A 170 2.52 -8.55 -1.97
N LEU A 171 3.20 -8.32 -3.09
CA LEU A 171 2.74 -8.74 -4.41
C LEU A 171 2.59 -10.26 -4.52
N LYS A 172 3.51 -11.03 -3.94
CA LYS A 172 3.40 -12.50 -3.85
C LYS A 172 2.20 -12.95 -3.01
N GLY A 173 1.78 -12.14 -2.04
CA GLY A 173 0.57 -12.35 -1.25
C GLY A 173 -0.72 -11.82 -1.90
N ALA A 174 -0.64 -11.23 -3.11
CA ALA A 174 -1.70 -10.51 -3.81
C ALA A 174 -2.08 -11.12 -5.17
N THR A 175 -1.73 -12.37 -5.42
CA THR A 175 -1.78 -13.02 -6.75
C THR A 175 -3.17 -13.08 -7.38
N ASN A 176 -4.24 -13.03 -6.59
CA ASN A 176 -5.60 -13.02 -7.11
C ASN A 176 -6.04 -11.60 -7.46
N ILE A 177 -5.78 -10.62 -6.59
CA ILE A 177 -6.19 -9.25 -6.87
C ILE A 177 -5.40 -8.67 -8.06
N LEU A 178 -4.12 -9.03 -8.24
CA LEU A 178 -3.32 -8.60 -9.39
C LEU A 178 -3.97 -8.93 -10.74
N LYS A 179 -4.75 -10.00 -10.83
CA LYS A 179 -5.47 -10.36 -12.07
C LYS A 179 -6.57 -9.37 -12.43
N GLU A 180 -7.08 -8.63 -11.45
CA GLU A 180 -8.25 -7.75 -11.58
C GLU A 180 -7.87 -6.27 -11.66
N LEU A 181 -6.70 -5.89 -11.12
CA LEU A 181 -6.22 -4.51 -11.12
C LEU A 181 -5.82 -4.03 -12.52
N LYS A 182 -5.94 -2.72 -12.74
CA LYS A 182 -5.54 -2.01 -13.97
C LYS A 182 -4.19 -1.33 -13.84
N CYS A 183 -3.87 -0.87 -12.62
CA CYS A 183 -2.70 -0.04 -12.33
C CYS A 183 -2.10 -0.41 -10.98
N LEU A 184 -0.77 -0.31 -10.87
CA LEU A 184 -0.04 -0.34 -9.60
C LEU A 184 0.81 0.91 -9.48
N TYR A 185 0.91 1.43 -8.27
CA TYR A 185 1.84 2.47 -7.86
C TYR A 185 2.65 1.92 -6.70
N LEU A 186 3.96 1.81 -6.86
CA LEU A 186 4.80 1.10 -5.90
C LEU A 186 6.04 1.92 -5.57
N GLU A 187 6.44 1.96 -4.30
CA GLU A 187 7.82 2.29 -3.97
C GLU A 187 8.72 1.20 -4.53
N VAL A 188 9.84 1.59 -5.15
CA VAL A 188 10.81 0.68 -5.77
C VAL A 188 12.23 1.10 -5.44
N ASN A 189 13.14 0.13 -5.45
CA ASN A 189 14.52 0.33 -5.02
C ASN A 189 15.52 0.03 -6.14
N GLN A 190 16.55 0.90 -6.30
CA GLN A 190 17.75 0.66 -7.11
C GLN A 190 18.89 0.04 -6.30
N LYS A 191 18.78 0.11 -4.98
CA LYS A 191 19.76 -0.41 -4.02
C LYS A 191 19.03 -1.10 -2.89
N GLU A 192 19.69 -2.01 -2.24
CA GLU A 192 19.18 -2.69 -1.04
C GLU A 192 19.10 -1.71 0.13
N LEU A 193 18.05 -0.89 0.18
CA LEU A 193 17.81 0.05 1.28
C LEU A 193 17.44 -0.66 2.57
N TYR A 194 16.66 -1.71 2.47
CA TYR A 194 16.28 -2.63 3.54
C TYR A 194 16.88 -3.99 3.23
N ALA A 195 17.32 -4.71 4.24
CA ALA A 195 17.96 -6.00 4.06
C ALA A 195 17.06 -7.01 3.36
N GLY A 196 17.46 -7.48 2.20
CA GLY A 196 16.69 -8.40 1.37
C GLY A 196 15.51 -7.76 0.62
N CYS A 197 15.40 -6.43 0.57
CA CYS A 197 14.38 -5.80 -0.27
C CYS A 197 14.67 -6.06 -1.76
N PRO A 198 13.62 -6.20 -2.59
CA PRO A 198 13.80 -6.40 -4.02
C PRO A 198 14.39 -5.15 -4.68
N LEU A 199 15.14 -5.35 -5.75
CA LEU A 199 15.41 -4.29 -6.70
C LEU A 199 14.24 -4.17 -7.70
N VAL A 200 14.13 -3.03 -8.34
CA VAL A 200 13.02 -2.72 -9.25
C VAL A 200 12.87 -3.76 -10.37
N GLU A 201 13.99 -4.31 -10.87
CA GLU A 201 13.98 -5.34 -11.93
C GLU A 201 13.34 -6.66 -11.46
N GLU A 202 13.45 -7.00 -10.17
CA GLU A 202 12.81 -8.19 -9.62
C GLU A 202 11.29 -8.01 -9.52
N ILE A 203 10.84 -6.78 -9.21
CA ILE A 203 9.43 -6.42 -9.25
C ILE A 203 8.91 -6.46 -10.67
N ASP A 204 9.65 -5.90 -11.66
CA ASP A 204 9.32 -5.96 -13.09
C ASP A 204 9.10 -7.40 -13.54
N GLN A 205 10.07 -8.28 -13.26
CA GLN A 205 10.01 -9.70 -13.65
C GLN A 205 8.83 -10.43 -13.01
N PHE A 206 8.51 -10.12 -11.76
CA PHE A 206 7.35 -10.71 -11.10
C PHE A 206 6.04 -10.24 -11.71
N LEU A 207 5.91 -8.95 -11.99
CA LEU A 207 4.69 -8.33 -12.49
C LEU A 207 4.41 -8.64 -13.97
N GLU A 208 5.43 -8.96 -14.77
CA GLU A 208 5.27 -9.41 -16.15
C GLU A 208 4.34 -10.63 -16.26
N GLN A 209 4.35 -11.53 -15.26
CA GLN A 209 3.48 -12.71 -15.20
C GLN A 209 1.98 -12.37 -15.06
N TYR A 210 1.67 -11.11 -14.74
CA TYR A 210 0.32 -10.58 -14.57
C TYR A 210 -0.03 -9.53 -15.62
N ASP A 211 0.74 -9.47 -16.72
CA ASP A 211 0.60 -8.53 -17.84
C ASP A 211 0.83 -7.06 -17.45
N PHE A 212 1.52 -6.77 -16.33
CA PHE A 212 1.89 -5.41 -15.97
C PHE A 212 3.22 -5.02 -16.59
N VAL A 213 3.29 -3.78 -17.08
CA VAL A 213 4.51 -3.16 -17.60
C VAL A 213 4.76 -1.87 -16.83
N ARG A 214 5.99 -1.67 -16.39
CA ARG A 214 6.42 -0.41 -15.81
C ARG A 214 6.47 0.67 -16.88
N VAL A 215 5.67 1.72 -16.71
CA VAL A 215 5.53 2.80 -17.70
C VAL A 215 6.19 4.10 -17.26
N GLU A 216 6.47 4.24 -15.96
CA GLU A 216 7.11 5.43 -15.39
C GLU A 216 7.84 5.07 -14.11
N THR A 217 8.94 5.77 -13.84
CA THR A 217 9.63 5.75 -12.55
C THR A 217 10.17 7.14 -12.26
N VAL A 218 9.92 7.63 -11.05
CA VAL A 218 10.49 8.87 -10.54
C VAL A 218 11.39 8.52 -9.35
N TRP A 219 12.68 8.77 -9.49
CA TRP A 219 13.66 8.49 -8.44
C TRP A 219 13.78 9.67 -7.48
N CYS A 220 13.86 9.38 -6.19
CA CYS A 220 14.10 10.38 -5.17
C CYS A 220 15.60 10.71 -5.11
N GLY A 221 16.01 11.74 -5.85
CA GLY A 221 17.41 12.17 -5.91
C GLY A 221 18.39 11.02 -6.19
N ASN A 222 19.43 10.91 -5.36
CA ASN A 222 20.47 9.87 -5.44
C ASN A 222 20.33 8.83 -4.30
N PHE A 223 19.20 8.80 -3.60
CA PHE A 223 19.02 7.94 -2.42
C PHE A 223 18.84 6.46 -2.76
N GLY A 224 18.45 6.15 -3.98
CA GLY A 224 18.32 4.78 -4.46
C GLY A 224 16.92 4.18 -4.30
N TRP A 225 15.91 5.01 -4.00
CA TRP A 225 14.50 4.66 -4.01
C TRP A 225 13.69 5.64 -4.87
N GLY A 226 12.49 5.26 -5.21
CA GLY A 226 11.58 6.09 -5.98
C GLY A 226 10.23 5.40 -6.15
N ASP A 227 9.34 6.05 -6.90
CA ASP A 227 8.02 5.53 -7.18
C ASP A 227 7.91 5.07 -8.63
N ALA A 228 7.29 3.93 -8.85
CA ALA A 228 7.06 3.35 -10.16
C ALA A 228 5.57 3.11 -10.43
N VAL A 229 5.17 3.38 -11.66
CA VAL A 229 3.82 3.13 -12.17
C VAL A 229 3.86 1.92 -13.09
N TYR A 230 2.98 0.97 -12.82
CA TYR A 230 2.76 -0.20 -13.67
C TYR A 230 1.33 -0.19 -14.20
N ILE A 231 1.18 -0.44 -15.49
CA ILE A 231 -0.13 -0.51 -16.14
C ILE A 231 -0.30 -1.88 -16.76
N LYS A 232 -1.48 -2.45 -16.56
CA LYS A 232 -1.84 -3.74 -17.14
C LYS A 232 -2.05 -3.59 -18.65
N GLN A 233 -1.34 -4.38 -19.42
CA GLN A 233 -1.57 -4.48 -20.85
C GLN A 233 -2.84 -5.27 -21.13
N LEU A 234 -3.74 -4.71 -21.93
CA LEU A 234 -4.88 -5.46 -22.43
C LEU A 234 -4.35 -6.44 -23.48
N THR A 235 -4.28 -7.73 -23.15
CA THR A 235 -4.10 -8.76 -24.15
C THR A 235 -5.35 -8.76 -25.05
N ASN A 236 -5.22 -8.26 -26.27
CA ASN A 236 -6.25 -8.41 -27.29
C ASN A 236 -6.39 -9.92 -27.58
N ASN A 237 -7.34 -10.57 -26.92
CA ASN A 237 -7.82 -11.90 -27.32
C ASN A 237 -8.93 -11.75 -28.36
#